data_948afd18196d70fd89645254a2e34ee1
#
_entry.id   948afd18196d70fd89645254a2e34ee1
#
_cell.length_a   1.000
_cell.length_b   1.000
_cell.length_c   1.000
_cell.angle_alpha   90.00
_cell.angle_beta   90.00
_cell.angle_gamma   90.00
#
_symmetry.space_group_name_H-M   'P 1'
#
loop_
_entity.id
_entity.type
_entity.pdbx_description
1 polymer ?
#
loop_
_entity_poly.entity_id
_entity_poly.type
_entity_poly.pdbx_seq_one_letter_code
_entity_poly.pdbx_strand_id
1 'polypeptide(L)'
;MPTIFPAQNLPLGKFMSDKYEPKFKMDESLYKMRHSLAHILAEAVLQVRPEAQLGFGPPIRTGFYYDMLLDEPLTEADLPDIEKRMRKIVQEKQSFKREDLPKEQALQKLDGMGQGLKVEYAKELLEKNESLSFYSSGPFVDMCEGPHVDDTSKIPVTSFKLDSIAGSYWRGDSTRPMLTRIYGLAFPSEAELKEFIKNRELALKRDHRKLGQELELFTIDERVGKGLPLWLPNGTVIREELEKFAKELEFKDGYVRVATPHIANGELYKLSGHLPLYKESMFPPMRSIEKDPDAPAEEFYLKPMNCPHHHMIYMSRPRSYRELPLRLAEYGTVYRYEKSGQLAGLLRVRGLAMNDAHLYCTEDQIKDEIKKVVAMHKFYFEKFRMDKIWVRLSLHDKDKDKFGDNEELWLKTENILREVLKDLNVEYEEAQGEGAFYGPKIDYQTENVLGREETAATVQLDFLSPTRFEMEYVAADGTKQKPFIIHRAPLGTHERFISFLIERWGGAFPTWLAPIQVKIVPVADDFLPYAEKI
;
A
#
# COMPACT_ATOMS: atom_id res chain seq x y z
N MET A 1 25.63 -4.09 -6.45
CA MET A 1 24.59 -4.26 -7.49
C MET A 1 23.44 -3.33 -7.11
N PRO A 2 23.01 -2.39 -7.95
CA PRO A 2 21.92 -1.48 -7.60
C PRO A 2 20.62 -2.25 -7.59
N THR A 3 19.90 -2.16 -6.48
CA THR A 3 18.56 -2.74 -6.30
C THR A 3 17.56 -2.01 -7.19
N ILE A 4 17.14 -2.72 -8.23
CA ILE A 4 16.05 -2.31 -9.12
C ILE A 4 14.77 -2.21 -8.30
N PHE A 5 14.20 -1.00 -8.18
CA PHE A 5 12.88 -0.79 -7.62
C PHE A 5 11.85 -1.47 -8.53
N PRO A 6 10.98 -2.35 -8.01
CA PRO A 6 9.93 -2.90 -8.83
C PRO A 6 8.97 -1.79 -9.25
N ALA A 7 8.82 -1.63 -10.57
CA ALA A 7 7.75 -0.84 -11.15
C ALA A 7 6.42 -1.28 -10.53
N GLN A 8 5.61 -0.32 -10.10
CA GLN A 8 4.23 -0.61 -9.70
C GLN A 8 3.52 -1.21 -10.92
N ASN A 9 3.28 -2.52 -10.89
CA ASN A 9 2.37 -3.18 -11.82
C ASN A 9 0.95 -2.71 -11.48
N LEU A 10 0.54 -1.60 -12.09
CA LEU A 10 -0.86 -1.29 -12.24
C LEU A 10 -1.45 -2.33 -13.20
N PRO A 11 -2.62 -2.91 -12.94
CA PRO A 11 -3.25 -3.83 -13.87
C PRO A 11 -3.59 -3.08 -15.15
N LEU A 12 -2.88 -3.38 -16.22
CA LEU A 12 -2.92 -2.71 -17.52
C LEU A 12 -4.17 -3.02 -18.37
N GLY A 13 -5.15 -3.72 -17.81
CA GLY A 13 -6.39 -4.09 -18.50
C GLY A 13 -7.45 -3.00 -18.62
N LYS A 14 -7.22 -1.78 -18.07
CA LYS A 14 -8.19 -0.67 -18.10
C LYS A 14 -7.62 0.67 -18.54
N PHE A 15 -6.51 0.69 -19.24
CA PHE A 15 -6.05 1.90 -19.89
C PHE A 15 -6.89 2.13 -21.15
N MET A 16 -7.71 3.18 -21.12
CA MET A 16 -8.34 3.87 -22.26
C MET A 16 -9.76 3.47 -22.68
N SER A 17 -10.68 3.17 -21.78
CA SER A 17 -12.10 3.41 -22.09
C SER A 17 -12.80 4.35 -21.10
N ASP A 18 -12.18 4.63 -19.96
CA ASP A 18 -12.62 5.67 -19.02
C ASP A 18 -11.48 6.65 -18.84
N LYS A 19 -11.77 7.94 -18.83
CA LYS A 19 -10.79 9.02 -18.56
C LYS A 19 -9.90 8.58 -17.44
N TYR A 20 -8.56 8.48 -17.68
CA TYR A 20 -7.58 8.20 -16.65
C TYR A 20 -7.66 9.34 -15.61
N GLU A 21 -8.41 9.12 -14.56
CA GLU A 21 -8.31 9.92 -13.34
C GLU A 21 -7.13 9.37 -12.53
N PRO A 22 -6.07 10.16 -12.34
CA PRO A 22 -5.00 9.75 -11.45
C PRO A 22 -5.61 9.45 -10.07
N LYS A 23 -5.25 8.31 -9.47
CA LYS A 23 -5.72 7.90 -8.13
C LYS A 23 -5.36 8.90 -7.01
N PHE A 24 -4.68 9.99 -7.32
CA PHE A 24 -4.34 11.09 -6.42
C PHE A 24 -4.85 12.41 -7.02
N LYS A 25 -5.42 13.25 -6.17
CA LYS A 25 -5.81 14.61 -6.56
C LYS A 25 -4.55 15.41 -6.93
N MET A 26 -4.33 15.61 -8.21
CA MET A 26 -3.30 16.50 -8.72
C MET A 26 -4.00 17.79 -9.18
N ASP A 27 -3.42 18.93 -8.82
CA ASP A 27 -3.85 20.21 -9.37
C ASP A 27 -3.73 20.17 -10.91
N GLU A 28 -4.71 20.72 -11.62
CA GLU A 28 -4.79 20.69 -13.09
C GLU A 28 -3.56 21.33 -13.74
N SER A 29 -3.03 22.40 -13.14
CA SER A 29 -1.85 23.08 -13.67
C SER A 29 -0.60 22.22 -13.55
N LEU A 30 -0.45 21.52 -12.43
CA LEU A 30 0.64 20.57 -12.19
C LEU A 30 0.53 19.34 -13.11
N TYR A 31 -0.68 18.86 -13.35
CA TYR A 31 -0.92 17.77 -14.31
C TYR A 31 -0.44 18.18 -15.71
N LYS A 32 -0.91 19.34 -16.20
CA LYS A 32 -0.52 19.88 -17.51
C LYS A 32 1.00 20.06 -17.62
N MET A 33 1.63 20.61 -16.59
CA MET A 33 3.07 20.77 -16.55
C MET A 33 3.83 19.44 -16.66
N ARG A 34 3.46 18.45 -15.87
CA ARG A 34 4.10 17.12 -15.87
C ARG A 34 3.88 16.38 -17.18
N HIS A 35 2.67 16.44 -17.73
CA HIS A 35 2.36 15.84 -19.02
C HIS A 35 3.16 16.50 -20.16
N SER A 36 3.28 17.83 -20.15
CA SER A 36 4.10 18.55 -21.13
C SER A 36 5.59 18.22 -20.97
N LEU A 37 6.09 18.05 -19.76
CA LEU A 37 7.47 17.60 -19.50
C LEU A 37 7.73 16.19 -20.02
N ALA A 38 6.74 15.29 -20.02
CA ALA A 38 6.88 13.98 -20.64
C ALA A 38 7.07 14.08 -22.16
N HIS A 39 6.33 14.97 -22.85
CA HIS A 39 6.52 15.25 -24.28
C HIS A 39 7.89 15.91 -24.55
N ILE A 40 8.31 16.86 -23.73
CA ILE A 40 9.63 17.51 -23.83
C ILE A 40 10.75 16.49 -23.62
N LEU A 41 10.57 15.50 -22.74
CA LEU A 41 11.49 14.38 -22.58
C LEU A 41 11.58 13.55 -23.87
N ALA A 42 10.45 13.20 -24.47
CA ALA A 42 10.41 12.45 -25.72
C ALA A 42 11.10 13.22 -26.85
N GLU A 43 10.85 14.52 -27.00
CA GLU A 43 11.53 15.40 -27.95
C GLU A 43 13.05 15.42 -27.72
N ALA A 44 13.49 15.58 -26.46
CA ALA A 44 14.90 15.60 -26.12
C ALA A 44 15.62 14.27 -26.42
N VAL A 45 14.94 13.15 -26.22
CA VAL A 45 15.48 11.81 -26.56
C VAL A 45 15.55 11.62 -28.07
N LEU A 46 14.54 12.03 -28.84
CA LEU A 46 14.57 11.98 -30.32
C LEU A 46 15.72 12.81 -30.92
N GLN A 47 16.21 13.84 -30.24
CA GLN A 47 17.41 14.58 -30.67
C GLN A 47 18.71 13.79 -30.54
N VAL A 48 18.76 12.73 -29.72
CA VAL A 48 19.94 11.87 -29.52
C VAL A 48 19.72 10.46 -30.04
N ARG A 49 18.48 10.03 -30.20
CA ARG A 49 18.02 8.74 -30.72
C ARG A 49 16.85 8.95 -31.70
N PRO A 50 17.12 9.41 -32.91
CA PRO A 50 16.06 9.73 -33.89
C PRO A 50 15.20 8.52 -34.28
N GLU A 51 15.73 7.31 -34.14
CA GLU A 51 15.06 6.04 -34.40
C GLU A 51 14.09 5.59 -33.28
N ALA A 52 14.06 6.28 -32.13
CA ALA A 52 13.25 5.89 -30.99
C ALA A 52 11.76 5.79 -31.33
N GLN A 53 11.14 4.68 -30.98
CA GLN A 53 9.70 4.53 -31.07
C GLN A 53 9.05 4.91 -29.74
N LEU A 54 8.08 5.81 -29.82
CA LEU A 54 7.39 6.38 -28.66
C LEU A 54 6.32 5.43 -28.12
N GLY A 55 6.35 5.20 -26.81
CA GLY A 55 5.31 4.53 -26.07
C GLY A 55 4.35 5.51 -25.41
N PHE A 56 4.32 5.54 -24.07
CA PHE A 56 3.44 6.38 -23.27
C PHE A 56 4.21 7.24 -22.28
N GLY A 57 3.72 8.46 -22.04
CA GLY A 57 4.33 9.45 -21.15
C GLY A 57 3.35 10.12 -20.20
N PRO A 58 2.71 9.39 -19.25
CA PRO A 58 1.76 10.00 -18.32
C PRO A 58 2.46 10.75 -17.18
N PRO A 59 1.78 11.76 -16.59
CA PRO A 59 2.16 12.32 -15.32
C PRO A 59 2.00 11.29 -14.19
N ILE A 60 2.87 11.38 -13.18
CA ILE A 60 2.82 10.57 -11.95
C ILE A 60 2.88 11.46 -10.71
N ARG A 61 2.64 10.90 -9.52
CA ARG A 61 2.56 11.64 -8.24
C ARG A 61 3.75 12.57 -7.97
N THR A 62 4.96 12.21 -8.38
CA THR A 62 6.19 12.99 -8.11
C THR A 62 6.80 13.63 -9.36
N GLY A 63 6.18 13.43 -10.52
CA GLY A 63 6.76 13.90 -11.78
C GLY A 63 6.09 13.26 -13.00
N PHE A 64 6.89 12.69 -13.87
CA PHE A 64 6.47 12.10 -15.13
C PHE A 64 7.40 10.96 -15.54
N TYR A 65 7.03 10.20 -16.54
CA TYR A 65 7.94 9.30 -17.26
C TYR A 65 7.59 9.26 -18.73
N TYR A 66 8.47 8.67 -19.53
CA TYR A 66 8.17 8.30 -20.90
C TYR A 66 8.79 6.95 -21.23
N ASP A 67 8.01 6.08 -21.90
CA ASP A 67 8.42 4.77 -22.38
C ASP A 67 8.84 4.86 -23.85
N MET A 68 10.00 4.31 -24.20
CA MET A 68 10.52 4.33 -25.56
C MET A 68 11.17 3.00 -25.92
N LEU A 69 10.97 2.52 -27.13
CA LEU A 69 11.75 1.44 -27.69
C LEU A 69 12.98 2.06 -28.37
N LEU A 70 14.15 1.65 -27.95
CA LEU A 70 15.43 2.15 -28.42
C LEU A 70 16.27 1.00 -28.97
N ASP A 71 16.95 1.19 -30.08
CA ASP A 71 17.89 0.22 -30.64
C ASP A 71 19.14 0.10 -29.75
N GLU A 72 19.65 1.24 -29.25
CA GLU A 72 20.72 1.30 -28.27
C GLU A 72 20.18 1.83 -26.94
N PRO A 73 20.31 1.04 -25.82
CA PRO A 73 19.82 1.45 -24.52
C PRO A 73 20.49 2.73 -24.00
N LEU A 74 19.70 3.59 -23.39
CA LEU A 74 20.21 4.71 -22.59
C LEU A 74 20.57 4.25 -21.19
N THR A 75 21.56 4.92 -20.61
CA THR A 75 22.06 4.70 -19.26
C THR A 75 21.85 5.94 -18.38
N GLU A 76 22.02 5.82 -17.08
CA GLU A 76 21.94 6.97 -16.18
C GLU A 76 22.99 8.06 -16.51
N ALA A 77 24.09 7.70 -17.17
CA ALA A 77 25.11 8.66 -17.62
C ALA A 77 24.62 9.59 -18.73
N ASP A 78 23.58 9.20 -19.47
CA ASP A 78 22.99 9.99 -20.56
C ASP A 78 21.97 11.03 -20.03
N LEU A 79 21.42 10.85 -18.82
CA LEU A 79 20.39 11.70 -18.25
C LEU A 79 20.77 13.19 -18.19
N PRO A 80 22.00 13.58 -17.78
CA PRO A 80 22.39 14.99 -17.73
C PRO A 80 22.33 15.70 -19.10
N ASP A 81 22.70 15.04 -20.20
CA ASP A 81 22.63 15.63 -21.54
C ASP A 81 21.18 15.76 -22.00
N ILE A 82 20.36 14.74 -21.78
CA ILE A 82 18.93 14.78 -22.11
C ILE A 82 18.24 15.89 -21.31
N GLU A 83 18.51 16.01 -19.99
CA GLU A 83 17.95 17.08 -19.15
C GLU A 83 18.37 18.46 -19.64
N LYS A 84 19.60 18.63 -20.07
CA LYS A 84 20.10 19.90 -20.65
C LYS A 84 19.31 20.28 -21.91
N ARG A 85 19.01 19.30 -22.78
CA ARG A 85 18.17 19.49 -23.96
C ARG A 85 16.74 19.86 -23.61
N MET A 86 16.15 19.17 -22.63
CA MET A 86 14.82 19.52 -22.13
C MET A 86 14.76 20.96 -21.62
N ARG A 87 15.77 21.43 -20.87
CA ARG A 87 15.83 22.82 -20.39
C ARG A 87 15.92 23.81 -21.53
N LYS A 88 16.65 23.48 -22.62
CA LYS A 88 16.72 24.31 -23.84
C LYS A 88 15.34 24.38 -24.51
N ILE A 89 14.66 23.27 -24.71
CA ILE A 89 13.31 23.21 -25.29
C ILE A 89 12.33 24.06 -24.47
N VAL A 90 12.38 23.99 -23.14
CA VAL A 90 11.54 24.83 -22.27
C VAL A 90 11.82 26.31 -22.50
N GLN A 91 13.08 26.71 -22.70
CA GLN A 91 13.48 28.12 -22.94
C GLN A 91 13.05 28.64 -24.33
N GLU A 92 12.82 27.75 -25.30
CA GLU A 92 12.38 28.10 -26.67
C GLU A 92 10.93 28.59 -26.74
N LYS A 93 10.16 28.47 -25.64
CA LYS A 93 8.75 28.92 -25.53
C LYS A 93 7.85 28.32 -26.60
N GLN A 94 8.00 27.02 -26.84
CA GLN A 94 7.21 26.30 -27.84
C GLN A 94 5.74 26.18 -27.38
N SER A 95 4.79 26.48 -28.31
CA SER A 95 3.35 26.36 -28.05
C SER A 95 2.87 24.94 -28.28
N PHE A 96 2.02 24.42 -27.38
CA PHE A 96 1.32 23.17 -27.58
C PHE A 96 0.06 23.39 -28.41
N LYS A 97 -0.06 22.67 -29.52
CA LYS A 97 -1.21 22.75 -30.42
C LYS A 97 -1.85 21.40 -30.61
N ARG A 98 -3.15 21.31 -30.35
CA ARG A 98 -3.96 20.10 -30.57
C ARG A 98 -4.48 20.08 -32.00
N GLU A 99 -4.45 18.89 -32.59
CA GLU A 99 -5.03 18.59 -33.90
C GLU A 99 -5.77 17.25 -33.77
N ASP A 100 -7.04 17.22 -34.17
CA ASP A 100 -7.84 16.00 -34.22
C ASP A 100 -7.91 15.50 -35.68
N LEU A 101 -7.41 14.29 -35.92
CA LEU A 101 -7.31 13.70 -37.24
C LEU A 101 -8.25 12.50 -37.42
N PRO A 102 -8.97 12.40 -38.56
CA PRO A 102 -9.75 11.23 -38.93
C PRO A 102 -8.87 9.99 -39.04
N LYS A 103 -9.49 8.81 -38.92
CA LYS A 103 -8.83 7.49 -38.88
C LYS A 103 -7.69 7.31 -39.88
N GLU A 104 -7.96 7.54 -41.15
CA GLU A 104 -6.98 7.29 -42.22
C GLU A 104 -5.78 8.25 -42.14
N GLN A 105 -6.05 9.52 -41.85
CA GLN A 105 -4.99 10.53 -41.71
C GLN A 105 -4.14 10.30 -40.46
N ALA A 106 -4.76 9.88 -39.34
CA ALA A 106 -4.06 9.56 -38.10
C ALA A 106 -3.08 8.40 -38.29
N LEU A 107 -3.52 7.31 -38.94
CA LEU A 107 -2.66 6.15 -39.22
C LEU A 107 -1.53 6.51 -40.19
N GLN A 108 -1.83 7.25 -41.27
CA GLN A 108 -0.81 7.72 -42.23
C GLN A 108 0.26 8.57 -41.55
N LYS A 109 -0.17 9.50 -40.66
CA LYS A 109 0.75 10.37 -39.92
C LYS A 109 1.69 9.56 -39.03
N LEU A 110 1.17 8.60 -38.24
CA LEU A 110 1.97 7.75 -37.37
C LEU A 110 2.94 6.84 -38.15
N ASP A 111 2.48 6.25 -39.23
CA ASP A 111 3.31 5.41 -40.09
C ASP A 111 4.44 6.24 -40.75
N GLY A 112 4.12 7.45 -41.26
CA GLY A 112 5.11 8.37 -41.81
C GLY A 112 6.14 8.88 -40.78
N MET A 113 5.82 8.81 -39.47
CA MET A 113 6.74 9.13 -38.38
C MET A 113 7.54 7.93 -37.89
N GLY A 114 7.35 6.72 -38.45
CA GLY A 114 8.02 5.51 -38.02
C GLY A 114 7.59 4.99 -36.63
N GLN A 115 6.43 5.42 -36.15
CA GLN A 115 5.96 5.11 -34.78
C GLN A 115 5.12 3.84 -34.73
N GLY A 116 5.72 2.69 -34.99
CA GLY A 116 5.05 1.38 -35.07
C GLY A 116 4.24 1.00 -33.84
N LEU A 117 4.76 1.27 -32.64
CA LEU A 117 4.02 1.03 -31.38
C LEU A 117 2.75 1.86 -31.30
N LYS A 118 2.82 3.13 -31.70
CA LYS A 118 1.66 4.03 -31.74
C LYS A 118 0.66 3.63 -32.82
N VAL A 119 1.12 3.13 -33.98
CA VAL A 119 0.25 2.60 -35.06
C VAL A 119 -0.56 1.41 -34.56
N GLU A 120 0.08 0.47 -33.87
CA GLU A 120 -0.62 -0.68 -33.26
C GLU A 120 -1.71 -0.22 -32.32
N TYR A 121 -1.37 0.67 -31.40
CA TYR A 121 -2.30 1.18 -30.41
C TYR A 121 -3.43 2.04 -31.04
N ALA A 122 -3.11 2.86 -32.03
CA ALA A 122 -4.09 3.67 -32.75
C ALA A 122 -5.14 2.80 -33.45
N LYS A 123 -4.77 1.65 -34.02
CA LYS A 123 -5.72 0.73 -34.65
C LYS A 123 -6.80 0.24 -33.67
N GLU A 124 -6.42 -0.08 -32.44
CA GLU A 124 -7.36 -0.52 -31.40
C GLU A 124 -8.31 0.62 -30.95
N LEU A 125 -7.74 1.83 -30.79
CA LEU A 125 -8.54 3.01 -30.43
C LEU A 125 -9.58 3.35 -31.50
N LEU A 126 -9.20 3.22 -32.77
CA LEU A 126 -10.05 3.52 -33.91
C LEU A 126 -11.13 2.45 -34.19
N GLU A 127 -11.14 1.34 -33.45
CA GLU A 127 -12.31 0.45 -33.39
C GLU A 127 -13.49 1.08 -32.66
N LYS A 128 -13.20 2.02 -31.74
CA LYS A 128 -14.18 2.68 -30.87
C LYS A 128 -14.36 4.16 -31.12
N ASN A 129 -13.40 4.81 -31.79
CA ASN A 129 -13.36 6.24 -32.04
C ASN A 129 -13.24 6.53 -33.53
N GLU A 130 -13.80 7.66 -34.01
CA GLU A 130 -13.74 8.08 -35.40
C GLU A 130 -12.48 8.93 -35.71
N SER A 131 -11.86 9.50 -34.69
CA SER A 131 -10.67 10.35 -34.79
C SER A 131 -9.72 10.16 -33.62
N LEU A 132 -8.46 10.57 -33.82
CA LEU A 132 -7.43 10.61 -32.76
C LEU A 132 -6.85 12.01 -32.65
N SER A 133 -6.51 12.40 -31.43
CA SER A 133 -5.87 13.68 -31.15
C SER A 133 -4.35 13.54 -31.14
N PHE A 134 -3.72 14.60 -31.69
CA PHE A 134 -2.28 14.81 -31.70
C PHE A 134 -1.95 16.13 -31.02
N TYR A 135 -0.81 16.18 -30.38
CA TYR A 135 -0.24 17.45 -29.92
C TYR A 135 1.11 17.69 -30.56
N SER A 136 1.30 18.93 -31.05
CA SER A 136 2.59 19.39 -31.57
C SER A 136 3.20 20.44 -30.64
N SER A 137 4.53 20.43 -30.48
CA SER A 137 5.32 21.42 -29.76
C SER A 137 6.63 21.63 -30.52
N GLY A 138 6.83 22.78 -31.13
CA GLY A 138 7.96 22.97 -32.06
C GLY A 138 8.00 21.93 -33.17
N PRO A 139 9.11 21.19 -33.34
CA PRO A 139 9.22 20.12 -34.32
C PRO A 139 8.63 18.78 -33.84
N PHE A 140 8.32 18.64 -32.55
CA PHE A 140 7.82 17.41 -31.94
C PHE A 140 6.31 17.26 -32.18
N VAL A 141 5.91 16.02 -32.49
CA VAL A 141 4.50 15.65 -32.61
C VAL A 141 4.29 14.28 -31.97
N ASP A 142 3.22 14.14 -31.18
CA ASP A 142 2.84 12.86 -30.59
C ASP A 142 1.32 12.68 -30.58
N MET A 143 0.87 11.42 -30.66
CA MET A 143 -0.52 11.03 -30.45
C MET A 143 -0.84 11.08 -28.96
N CYS A 144 -1.71 11.99 -28.55
CA CYS A 144 -1.98 12.26 -27.15
C CYS A 144 -3.34 12.94 -26.96
N GLU A 145 -4.02 12.64 -25.85
CA GLU A 145 -5.31 13.27 -25.51
C GLU A 145 -5.16 14.61 -24.77
N GLY A 146 -3.97 14.89 -24.22
CA GLY A 146 -3.75 16.05 -23.37
C GLY A 146 -4.31 15.88 -21.94
N PRO A 147 -4.56 16.97 -21.19
CA PRO A 147 -4.19 18.35 -21.54
C PRO A 147 -2.71 18.68 -21.34
N HIS A 148 -2.27 19.76 -21.97
CA HIS A 148 -0.92 20.32 -21.84
C HIS A 148 -0.97 21.78 -21.38
N VAL A 149 0.19 22.35 -21.04
CA VAL A 149 0.36 23.78 -20.88
C VAL A 149 0.18 24.49 -22.24
N ASP A 150 -0.19 25.78 -22.26
CA ASP A 150 -0.35 26.53 -23.48
C ASP A 150 0.96 26.64 -24.25
N ASP A 151 2.03 26.89 -23.54
CA ASP A 151 3.41 26.92 -24.04
C ASP A 151 4.43 26.55 -22.95
N THR A 152 5.66 26.21 -23.38
CA THR A 152 6.72 25.75 -22.46
C THR A 152 7.21 26.82 -21.49
N SER A 153 6.91 28.14 -21.73
CA SER A 153 7.27 29.20 -20.78
C SER A 153 6.53 29.12 -19.45
N LYS A 154 5.43 28.34 -19.40
CA LYS A 154 4.69 28.06 -18.14
C LYS A 154 5.39 27.07 -17.25
N ILE A 155 6.48 26.44 -17.71
CA ILE A 155 7.26 25.46 -16.97
C ILE A 155 8.50 26.14 -16.40
N PRO A 156 8.67 26.23 -15.07
CA PRO A 156 9.91 26.77 -14.49
C PRO A 156 11.11 25.84 -14.82
N VAL A 157 12.13 26.37 -15.48
CA VAL A 157 13.28 25.59 -15.99
C VAL A 157 14.02 24.80 -14.92
N THR A 158 13.96 25.24 -13.66
CA THR A 158 14.65 24.65 -12.51
C THR A 158 13.76 23.72 -11.67
N SER A 159 12.47 23.58 -12.05
CA SER A 159 11.49 22.83 -11.25
C SER A 159 11.40 21.34 -11.58
N PHE A 160 12.22 20.83 -12.49
CA PHE A 160 12.27 19.42 -12.86
C PHE A 160 13.70 18.90 -12.91
N LYS A 161 13.83 17.58 -12.79
CA LYS A 161 15.10 16.84 -12.88
C LYS A 161 14.83 15.43 -13.40
N LEU A 162 15.66 14.92 -14.31
CA LEU A 162 15.63 13.49 -14.64
C LEU A 162 16.17 12.67 -13.48
N ASP A 163 15.56 11.52 -13.23
CA ASP A 163 15.75 10.77 -11.99
C ASP A 163 16.43 9.43 -12.21
N SER A 164 15.84 8.58 -13.04
CA SER A 164 16.32 7.20 -13.24
C SER A 164 15.82 6.60 -14.53
N ILE A 165 16.45 5.47 -14.91
CA ILE A 165 16.05 4.65 -16.05
C ILE A 165 15.62 3.27 -15.54
N ALA A 166 14.53 2.72 -16.10
CA ALA A 166 14.07 1.36 -15.81
C ALA A 166 13.59 0.66 -17.10
N GLY A 167 13.55 -0.67 -17.07
CA GLY A 167 12.88 -1.46 -18.09
C GLY A 167 11.36 -1.50 -17.86
N SER A 168 10.60 -1.45 -18.93
CA SER A 168 9.14 -1.64 -18.93
C SER A 168 8.76 -2.47 -20.15
N TYR A 169 7.81 -3.41 -20.01
CA TYR A 169 7.32 -4.13 -21.17
C TYR A 169 6.20 -3.35 -21.86
N TRP A 170 6.17 -3.41 -23.19
CA TRP A 170 5.08 -2.80 -23.95
C TRP A 170 3.71 -3.28 -23.45
N ARG A 171 2.89 -2.36 -22.97
CA ARG A 171 1.57 -2.63 -22.35
C ARG A 171 1.61 -3.60 -21.16
N GLY A 172 2.78 -3.74 -20.50
CA GLY A 172 2.96 -4.62 -19.34
C GLY A 172 3.00 -6.11 -19.64
N ASP A 173 3.06 -6.50 -20.90
CA ASP A 173 3.13 -7.88 -21.34
C ASP A 173 4.60 -8.30 -21.50
N SER A 174 5.05 -9.22 -20.65
CA SER A 174 6.43 -9.71 -20.63
C SER A 174 6.85 -10.48 -21.89
N THR A 175 5.92 -10.82 -22.78
CA THR A 175 6.19 -11.44 -24.09
C THR A 175 6.45 -10.41 -25.19
N ARG A 176 6.23 -9.13 -24.90
CA ARG A 176 6.39 -8.00 -25.80
C ARG A 176 7.77 -7.34 -25.64
N PRO A 177 8.19 -6.45 -26.60
CA PRO A 177 9.45 -5.74 -26.48
C PRO A 177 9.61 -5.01 -25.17
N MET A 178 10.81 -5.07 -24.60
CA MET A 178 11.16 -4.29 -23.41
C MET A 178 11.53 -2.86 -23.85
N LEU A 179 10.86 -1.89 -23.24
CA LEU A 179 11.04 -0.47 -23.46
C LEU A 179 11.98 0.11 -22.40
N THR A 180 12.65 1.19 -22.77
CA THR A 180 13.38 2.05 -21.82
C THR A 180 12.41 3.07 -21.27
N ARG A 181 12.19 3.06 -19.95
CA ARG A 181 11.39 4.05 -19.21
C ARG A 181 12.31 5.04 -18.53
N ILE A 182 12.17 6.32 -18.85
CA ILE A 182 12.92 7.39 -18.21
C ILE A 182 11.98 8.13 -17.27
N TYR A 183 12.34 8.20 -15.99
CA TYR A 183 11.61 8.94 -14.98
C TYR A 183 12.16 10.35 -14.80
N GLY A 184 11.25 11.32 -14.62
CA GLY A 184 11.57 12.69 -14.23
C GLY A 184 10.76 13.13 -13.03
N LEU A 185 11.40 13.89 -12.15
CA LEU A 185 10.77 14.61 -11.03
C LEU A 185 10.31 15.97 -11.53
N ALA A 186 9.13 16.44 -11.10
CA ALA A 186 8.63 17.77 -11.45
C ALA A 186 7.71 18.30 -10.34
N PHE A 187 8.00 19.53 -9.88
CA PHE A 187 7.32 20.23 -8.82
C PHE A 187 6.95 21.64 -9.25
N PRO A 188 6.00 22.34 -8.58
CA PRO A 188 5.63 23.70 -8.93
C PRO A 188 6.79 24.68 -8.88
N SER A 189 7.80 24.43 -8.03
CA SER A 189 8.97 25.29 -7.83
C SER A 189 10.27 24.52 -7.65
N GLU A 190 11.40 25.19 -7.86
CA GLU A 190 12.73 24.67 -7.56
C GLU A 190 12.91 24.33 -6.08
N ALA A 191 12.32 25.16 -5.20
CA ALA A 191 12.41 24.96 -3.75
C ALA A 191 11.75 23.63 -3.34
N GLU A 192 10.56 23.35 -3.85
CA GLU A 192 9.84 22.10 -3.61
C GLU A 192 10.58 20.87 -4.19
N LEU A 193 11.14 21.00 -5.39
CA LEU A 193 11.99 19.95 -5.97
C LEU A 193 13.21 19.64 -5.10
N LYS A 194 13.92 20.67 -4.66
CA LYS A 194 15.10 20.50 -3.76
C LYS A 194 14.72 19.89 -2.43
N GLU A 195 13.62 20.33 -1.84
CA GLU A 195 13.11 19.79 -0.60
C GLU A 195 12.72 18.30 -0.77
N PHE A 196 12.03 17.96 -1.83
CA PHE A 196 11.71 16.56 -2.14
C PHE A 196 12.95 15.69 -2.28
N ILE A 197 13.97 16.15 -3.04
CA ILE A 197 15.22 15.41 -3.22
C ILE A 197 15.92 15.20 -1.88
N LYS A 198 16.03 16.26 -1.06
CA LYS A 198 16.62 16.18 0.30
C LYS A 198 15.86 15.19 1.18
N ASN A 199 14.54 15.26 1.18
CA ASN A 199 13.70 14.34 1.96
C ASN A 199 13.85 12.89 1.49
N ARG A 200 13.95 12.66 0.17
CA ARG A 200 14.20 11.34 -0.41
C ARG A 200 15.58 10.78 -0.02
N GLU A 201 16.62 11.60 -0.05
CA GLU A 201 17.97 11.20 0.41
C GLU A 201 17.97 10.82 1.90
N LEU A 202 17.29 11.62 2.73
CA LEU A 202 17.09 11.29 4.14
C LEU A 202 16.30 9.99 4.31
N ALA A 203 15.28 9.78 3.51
CA ALA A 203 14.49 8.57 3.52
C ALA A 203 15.34 7.33 3.18
N LEU A 204 16.18 7.41 2.17
CA LEU A 204 17.09 6.32 1.82
C LEU A 204 18.11 6.00 2.93
N LYS A 205 18.55 7.02 3.66
CA LYS A 205 19.42 6.84 4.85
C LYS A 205 18.67 6.19 6.02
N ARG A 206 17.36 6.40 6.10
CA ARG A 206 16.48 5.87 7.16
C ARG A 206 15.73 4.60 6.78
N ASP A 207 16.00 4.04 5.61
CA ASP A 207 15.37 2.79 5.17
C ASP A 207 15.51 1.71 6.24
N HIS A 208 14.37 1.17 6.71
CA HIS A 208 14.32 0.18 7.77
C HIS A 208 15.13 -1.09 7.47
N ARG A 209 15.34 -1.43 6.19
CA ARG A 209 16.14 -2.59 5.79
C ARG A 209 17.62 -2.37 6.08
N LYS A 210 18.11 -1.16 5.76
CA LYS A 210 19.49 -0.75 6.02
C LYS A 210 19.74 -0.60 7.51
N LEU A 211 18.95 0.23 8.17
CA LEU A 211 19.07 0.46 9.62
C LEU A 211 18.81 -0.80 10.43
N GLY A 212 17.89 -1.65 9.99
CA GLY A 212 17.62 -2.94 10.63
C GLY A 212 18.82 -3.88 10.66
N GLN A 213 19.64 -3.86 9.60
CA GLN A 213 20.91 -4.60 9.55
C GLN A 213 21.99 -3.92 10.40
N GLU A 214 22.19 -2.60 10.26
CA GLU A 214 23.20 -1.84 10.99
C GLU A 214 22.99 -1.89 12.52
N LEU A 215 21.75 -1.93 12.97
CA LEU A 215 21.36 -2.00 14.37
C LEU A 215 21.11 -3.42 14.88
N GLU A 216 21.35 -4.42 14.05
CA GLU A 216 21.13 -5.84 14.37
C GLU A 216 19.71 -6.12 14.89
N LEU A 217 18.68 -5.59 14.21
CA LEU A 217 17.29 -5.75 14.62
C LEU A 217 16.65 -7.01 14.02
N PHE A 218 16.89 -7.28 12.75
CA PHE A 218 16.35 -8.44 12.05
C PHE A 218 17.21 -8.81 10.83
N THR A 219 17.00 -10.02 10.34
CA THR A 219 17.55 -10.49 9.07
C THR A 219 16.51 -11.32 8.30
N ILE A 220 16.71 -11.44 7.00
CA ILE A 220 15.92 -12.32 6.13
C ILE A 220 16.91 -13.23 5.41
N ASP A 221 16.79 -14.54 5.64
CA ASP A 221 17.64 -15.57 5.01
C ASP A 221 16.81 -16.40 4.02
N GLU A 222 17.32 -16.59 2.80
CA GLU A 222 16.60 -17.31 1.75
C GLU A 222 16.35 -18.79 2.10
N ARG A 223 17.16 -19.38 2.97
CA ARG A 223 17.00 -20.76 3.45
C ARG A 223 15.79 -20.90 4.40
N VAL A 224 15.47 -19.82 5.12
CA VAL A 224 14.22 -19.75 5.92
C VAL A 224 13.04 -19.40 5.03
N GLY A 225 13.23 -18.46 4.10
CA GLY A 225 12.25 -18.07 3.10
C GLY A 225 12.08 -16.55 2.97
N LYS A 226 11.83 -16.10 1.74
CA LYS A 226 11.58 -14.68 1.46
C LYS A 226 10.31 -14.21 2.16
N GLY A 227 10.40 -13.09 2.86
CA GLY A 227 9.27 -12.52 3.62
C GLY A 227 9.02 -13.21 4.97
N LEU A 228 9.98 -13.98 5.49
CA LEU A 228 9.96 -14.57 6.82
C LEU A 228 11.13 -13.97 7.63
N PRO A 229 10.92 -12.83 8.31
CA PRO A 229 11.98 -12.15 9.06
C PRO A 229 12.37 -12.95 10.30
N LEU A 230 13.69 -13.02 10.53
CA LEU A 230 14.28 -13.53 11.76
C LEU A 230 14.60 -12.32 12.65
N TRP A 231 13.95 -12.24 13.81
CA TRP A 231 14.23 -11.21 14.79
C TRP A 231 15.52 -11.51 15.53
N LEU A 232 16.45 -10.57 15.52
CA LEU A 232 17.69 -10.64 16.28
C LEU A 232 17.46 -10.14 17.71
N PRO A 233 18.40 -10.32 18.65
CA PRO A 233 18.20 -9.93 20.05
C PRO A 233 17.70 -8.49 20.23
N ASN A 234 18.33 -7.50 19.56
CA ASN A 234 17.92 -6.11 19.64
C ASN A 234 16.48 -5.87 19.12
N GLY A 235 16.11 -6.49 18.01
CA GLY A 235 14.76 -6.38 17.47
C GLY A 235 13.71 -7.07 18.31
N THR A 236 14.10 -8.18 18.97
CA THR A 236 13.22 -8.93 19.90
C THR A 236 12.87 -8.05 21.09
N VAL A 237 13.83 -7.30 21.66
CA VAL A 237 13.55 -6.34 22.75
C VAL A 237 12.51 -5.30 22.34
N ILE A 238 12.66 -4.69 21.16
CA ILE A 238 11.68 -3.70 20.65
C ILE A 238 10.30 -4.33 20.53
N ARG A 239 10.21 -5.54 19.98
CA ARG A 239 8.96 -6.28 19.81
C ARG A 239 8.29 -6.58 21.15
N GLU A 240 9.05 -7.09 22.13
CA GLU A 240 8.54 -7.43 23.46
C GLU A 240 8.08 -6.20 24.24
N GLU A 241 8.80 -5.07 24.18
CA GLU A 241 8.39 -3.82 24.83
C GLU A 241 7.13 -3.23 24.19
N LEU A 242 6.96 -3.33 22.86
CA LEU A 242 5.72 -2.96 22.19
C LEU A 242 4.54 -3.84 22.65
N GLU A 243 4.74 -5.14 22.72
CA GLU A 243 3.72 -6.07 23.19
C GLU A 243 3.35 -5.81 24.65
N LYS A 244 4.34 -5.60 25.51
CA LYS A 244 4.14 -5.29 26.93
C LYS A 244 3.32 -4.02 27.11
N PHE A 245 3.72 -2.94 26.43
CA PHE A 245 3.01 -1.67 26.44
C PHE A 245 1.54 -1.82 26.03
N ALA A 246 1.29 -2.52 24.93
CA ALA A 246 -0.06 -2.71 24.43
C ALA A 246 -0.90 -3.65 25.34
N LYS A 247 -0.29 -4.72 25.88
CA LYS A 247 -0.96 -5.61 26.83
C LYS A 247 -1.41 -4.89 28.10
N GLU A 248 -0.58 -3.98 28.62
CA GLU A 248 -0.93 -3.16 29.79
C GLU A 248 -2.10 -2.23 29.53
N LEU A 249 -2.15 -1.62 28.34
CA LEU A 249 -3.25 -0.74 27.93
C LEU A 249 -4.55 -1.53 27.71
N GLU A 250 -4.47 -2.64 26.99
CA GLU A 250 -5.59 -3.55 26.75
C GLU A 250 -6.19 -4.08 28.06
N PHE A 251 -5.35 -4.45 29.03
CA PHE A 251 -5.82 -4.90 30.33
C PHE A 251 -6.63 -3.83 31.06
N LYS A 252 -6.18 -2.57 31.04
CA LYS A 252 -6.91 -1.43 31.63
C LYS A 252 -8.26 -1.20 30.98
N ASP A 253 -8.35 -1.46 29.65
CA ASP A 253 -9.56 -1.29 28.87
C ASP A 253 -10.48 -2.54 28.88
N GLY A 254 -10.16 -3.53 29.73
CA GLY A 254 -11.00 -4.74 29.95
C GLY A 254 -10.94 -5.76 28.82
N TYR A 255 -9.83 -5.81 28.06
CA TYR A 255 -9.60 -6.89 27.11
C TYR A 255 -9.13 -8.15 27.82
N VAL A 256 -9.61 -9.31 27.36
CA VAL A 256 -9.18 -10.63 27.84
C VAL A 256 -8.29 -11.29 26.80
N ARG A 257 -7.19 -11.87 27.26
CA ARG A 257 -6.17 -12.48 26.39
C ARG A 257 -6.54 -13.91 26.03
N VAL A 258 -6.37 -14.23 24.75
CA VAL A 258 -6.51 -15.59 24.22
C VAL A 258 -5.26 -15.96 23.42
N ALA A 259 -5.10 -17.26 23.13
CA ALA A 259 -4.06 -17.79 22.26
C ALA A 259 -4.65 -18.89 21.38
N THR A 260 -4.33 -18.85 20.10
CA THR A 260 -4.89 -19.77 19.12
C THR A 260 -3.80 -20.48 18.31
N PRO A 261 -4.05 -21.71 17.83
CA PRO A 261 -3.07 -22.46 17.04
C PRO A 261 -2.78 -21.76 15.70
N HIS A 262 -1.63 -22.07 15.11
CA HIS A 262 -1.19 -21.51 13.83
C HIS A 262 -1.87 -22.16 12.61
N ILE A 263 -2.45 -23.34 12.81
CA ILE A 263 -3.10 -24.14 11.76
C ILE A 263 -4.53 -24.45 12.17
N ALA A 264 -5.40 -24.62 11.18
CA ALA A 264 -6.76 -25.07 11.38
C ALA A 264 -7.23 -25.95 10.21
N ASN A 265 -8.23 -26.78 10.47
CA ASN A 265 -8.91 -27.56 9.45
C ASN A 265 -9.56 -26.65 8.39
N GLY A 266 -9.53 -27.05 7.12
CA GLY A 266 -10.07 -26.32 5.99
C GLY A 266 -11.55 -25.96 6.13
N GLU A 267 -12.33 -26.77 6.86
CA GLU A 267 -13.77 -26.50 7.09
C GLU A 267 -14.00 -25.16 7.82
N LEU A 268 -13.11 -24.79 8.76
CA LEU A 268 -13.18 -23.49 9.42
C LEU A 268 -13.06 -22.33 8.43
N TYR A 269 -12.19 -22.49 7.41
CA TYR A 269 -11.97 -21.44 6.40
C TYR A 269 -13.03 -21.47 5.28
N LYS A 270 -13.72 -22.57 5.05
CA LYS A 270 -14.94 -22.61 4.24
C LYS A 270 -16.07 -21.87 4.95
N LEU A 271 -16.32 -22.19 6.22
CA LEU A 271 -17.36 -21.57 7.04
C LEU A 271 -17.18 -20.06 7.13
N SER A 272 -15.97 -19.59 7.41
CA SER A 272 -15.64 -18.16 7.53
C SER A 272 -15.61 -17.41 6.19
N GLY A 273 -15.66 -18.10 5.05
CA GLY A 273 -15.58 -17.49 3.72
C GLY A 273 -14.17 -17.14 3.25
N HIS A 274 -13.12 -17.48 4.01
CA HIS A 274 -11.75 -17.21 3.60
C HIS A 274 -11.32 -18.03 2.38
N LEU A 275 -11.65 -19.32 2.32
CA LEU A 275 -11.27 -20.16 1.17
C LEU A 275 -11.86 -19.68 -0.16
N PRO A 276 -13.17 -19.34 -0.29
CA PRO A 276 -13.69 -18.82 -1.54
C PRO A 276 -13.21 -17.41 -1.89
N LEU A 277 -12.96 -16.52 -0.90
CA LEU A 277 -12.72 -15.09 -1.15
C LEU A 277 -11.25 -14.66 -0.98
N TYR A 278 -10.43 -15.45 -0.29
CA TYR A 278 -9.07 -15.08 0.10
C TYR A 278 -8.02 -16.15 -0.23
N LYS A 279 -8.41 -17.18 -1.00
CA LYS A 279 -7.58 -18.36 -1.32
C LYS A 279 -6.20 -18.01 -1.89
N GLU A 280 -6.13 -17.02 -2.77
CA GLU A 280 -4.86 -16.61 -3.39
C GLU A 280 -3.82 -16.06 -2.40
N SER A 281 -4.29 -15.58 -1.24
CA SER A 281 -3.44 -15.07 -0.17
C SER A 281 -3.16 -16.09 0.94
N MET A 282 -3.64 -17.33 0.79
CA MET A 282 -3.40 -18.42 1.74
C MET A 282 -2.27 -19.33 1.24
N PHE A 283 -1.44 -19.82 2.16
CA PHE A 283 -0.52 -20.91 1.82
C PHE A 283 -1.31 -22.16 1.42
N PRO A 284 -0.77 -23.00 0.50
CA PRO A 284 -1.40 -24.28 0.14
C PRO A 284 -1.64 -25.14 1.37
N PRO A 285 -2.68 -26.01 1.36
CA PRO A 285 -2.96 -26.89 2.49
C PRO A 285 -1.89 -27.94 2.72
N MET A 286 -1.69 -28.27 3.97
CA MET A 286 -1.04 -29.50 4.41
C MET A 286 -2.12 -30.60 4.44
N ARG A 287 -1.79 -31.75 3.91
CA ARG A 287 -2.73 -32.89 3.89
C ARG A 287 -2.31 -33.96 4.87
N SER A 288 -3.27 -34.53 5.61
CA SER A 288 -3.03 -35.71 6.45
C SER A 288 -2.67 -36.92 5.58
N ILE A 289 -1.86 -37.82 6.15
CA ILE A 289 -1.55 -39.12 5.54
C ILE A 289 -2.49 -40.15 6.16
N GLU A 290 -3.50 -40.54 5.41
CA GLU A 290 -4.45 -41.55 5.86
C GLU A 290 -3.90 -42.96 5.72
N LYS A 291 -4.31 -43.87 6.64
CA LYS A 291 -3.94 -45.29 6.56
C LYS A 291 -4.68 -46.00 5.43
N ASP A 292 -5.89 -45.57 5.15
CA ASP A 292 -6.70 -46.03 4.02
C ASP A 292 -6.46 -45.09 2.84
N PRO A 293 -5.90 -45.56 1.71
CA PRO A 293 -5.66 -44.74 0.53
C PRO A 293 -6.92 -44.13 -0.09
N ASP A 294 -8.10 -44.71 0.16
CA ASP A 294 -9.39 -44.27 -0.36
C ASP A 294 -10.10 -43.28 0.60
N ALA A 295 -9.58 -43.08 1.82
CA ALA A 295 -10.12 -42.12 2.75
C ALA A 295 -9.76 -40.68 2.30
N PRO A 296 -10.71 -39.71 2.36
CA PRO A 296 -10.42 -38.32 2.05
C PRO A 296 -9.42 -37.73 3.05
N ALA A 297 -8.29 -37.25 2.53
CA ALA A 297 -7.28 -36.59 3.36
C ALA A 297 -7.84 -35.29 3.98
N GLU A 298 -7.59 -35.08 5.27
CA GLU A 298 -7.91 -33.82 5.91
C GLU A 298 -6.95 -32.71 5.44
N GLU A 299 -7.48 -31.54 5.18
CA GLU A 299 -6.69 -30.37 4.78
C GLU A 299 -6.57 -29.39 5.95
N PHE A 300 -5.33 -29.06 6.30
CA PHE A 300 -5.00 -28.04 7.29
C PHE A 300 -4.30 -26.86 6.63
N TYR A 301 -4.67 -25.66 7.01
CA TYR A 301 -4.12 -24.42 6.48
C TYR A 301 -3.40 -23.63 7.57
N LEU A 302 -2.32 -22.94 7.22
CA LEU A 302 -1.78 -21.87 8.05
C LEU A 302 -2.80 -20.73 8.13
N LYS A 303 -3.08 -20.22 9.33
CA LYS A 303 -4.09 -19.16 9.53
C LYS A 303 -3.66 -17.84 8.86
N PRO A 304 -4.48 -17.27 7.95
CA PRO A 304 -4.22 -15.97 7.34
C PRO A 304 -4.68 -14.81 8.22
N MET A 305 -5.58 -15.09 9.17
CA MET A 305 -6.20 -14.14 10.12
C MET A 305 -6.57 -14.87 11.41
N ASN A 306 -6.75 -14.12 12.52
CA ASN A 306 -7.10 -14.69 13.83
C ASN A 306 -8.62 -14.83 14.03
N CYS A 307 -9.43 -14.04 13.29
CA CYS A 307 -10.88 -13.94 13.49
C CYS A 307 -11.62 -15.29 13.54
N PRO A 308 -11.42 -16.28 12.62
CA PRO A 308 -12.17 -17.53 12.70
C PRO A 308 -11.94 -18.28 14.02
N HIS A 309 -10.72 -18.24 14.55
CA HIS A 309 -10.39 -18.89 15.82
C HIS A 309 -11.04 -18.18 17.02
N HIS A 310 -11.05 -16.83 17.02
CA HIS A 310 -11.72 -16.05 18.08
C HIS A 310 -13.24 -16.30 18.06
N HIS A 311 -13.82 -16.48 16.88
CA HIS A 311 -15.24 -16.83 16.76
C HIS A 311 -15.55 -18.18 17.40
N MET A 312 -14.67 -19.18 17.21
CA MET A 312 -14.81 -20.48 17.90
C MET A 312 -14.67 -20.36 19.42
N ILE A 313 -13.79 -19.45 19.92
CA ILE A 313 -13.69 -19.16 21.36
C ILE A 313 -14.97 -18.49 21.88
N TYR A 314 -15.53 -17.53 21.14
CA TYR A 314 -16.82 -16.94 21.49
C TYR A 314 -17.92 -18.01 21.62
N MET A 315 -18.01 -18.89 20.65
CA MET A 315 -19.01 -19.96 20.56
C MET A 315 -18.76 -21.15 21.49
N SER A 316 -17.63 -21.22 22.19
CA SER A 316 -17.29 -22.35 23.06
C SER A 316 -18.30 -22.59 24.20
N ARG A 317 -19.16 -21.62 24.50
CA ARG A 317 -20.27 -21.72 25.44
C ARG A 317 -21.37 -20.71 25.10
N PRO A 318 -22.62 -20.89 25.58
CA PRO A 318 -23.68 -19.90 25.44
C PRO A 318 -23.28 -18.56 26.04
N ARG A 319 -23.70 -17.46 25.42
CA ARG A 319 -23.40 -16.09 25.84
C ARG A 319 -24.66 -15.34 26.25
N SER A 320 -24.52 -14.44 27.21
CA SER A 320 -25.58 -13.53 27.67
C SER A 320 -25.20 -12.09 27.33
N TYR A 321 -26.20 -11.23 27.11
CA TYR A 321 -26.01 -9.79 26.93
C TYR A 321 -25.20 -9.14 28.07
N ARG A 322 -25.23 -9.71 29.27
CA ARG A 322 -24.47 -9.22 30.44
C ARG A 322 -22.95 -9.41 30.30
N GLU A 323 -22.51 -10.28 29.40
CA GLU A 323 -21.10 -10.53 29.11
C GLU A 323 -20.59 -9.64 27.98
N LEU A 324 -21.48 -8.92 27.30
CA LEU A 324 -21.13 -8.02 26.20
C LEU A 324 -20.96 -6.58 26.69
N PRO A 325 -19.98 -5.82 26.18
CA PRO A 325 -19.06 -6.23 25.14
C PRO A 325 -17.97 -7.19 25.62
N LEU A 326 -17.75 -8.30 24.91
CA LEU A 326 -16.64 -9.23 25.14
C LEU A 326 -15.49 -8.88 24.21
N ARG A 327 -14.33 -8.51 24.75
CA ARG A 327 -13.14 -8.08 23.99
C ARG A 327 -12.06 -9.13 24.07
N LEU A 328 -11.90 -9.97 23.01
CA LEU A 328 -10.86 -10.99 22.92
C LEU A 328 -9.65 -10.41 22.18
N ALA A 329 -8.45 -10.46 22.80
CA ALA A 329 -7.22 -9.93 22.22
C ALA A 329 -6.13 -10.99 22.11
N GLU A 330 -5.37 -10.97 21.02
CA GLU A 330 -4.26 -11.87 20.76
C GLU A 330 -3.12 -11.15 20.04
N TYR A 331 -1.87 -11.47 20.40
CA TYR A 331 -0.71 -11.24 19.54
C TYR A 331 -0.52 -12.48 18.67
N GLY A 332 -1.41 -12.63 17.68
CA GLY A 332 -1.49 -13.82 16.85
C GLY A 332 -0.53 -13.76 15.67
N THR A 333 0.28 -14.80 15.50
CA THR A 333 1.06 -14.95 14.28
C THR A 333 0.16 -15.50 13.18
N VAL A 334 0.14 -14.82 12.03
CA VAL A 334 -0.61 -15.19 10.84
C VAL A 334 0.30 -15.27 9.62
N TYR A 335 -0.13 -15.97 8.58
CA TYR A 335 0.68 -16.28 7.41
C TYR A 335 -0.08 -15.93 6.12
N ARG A 336 0.55 -15.14 5.25
CA ARG A 336 -0.04 -14.73 3.97
C ARG A 336 0.89 -15.06 2.82
N TYR A 337 0.36 -15.72 1.80
CA TYR A 337 1.11 -16.08 0.60
C TYR A 337 1.25 -14.85 -0.32
N GLU A 338 2.10 -13.91 0.13
CA GLU A 338 2.42 -12.73 -0.66
C GLU A 338 3.32 -13.10 -1.85
N LYS A 339 3.01 -12.55 -3.03
CA LYS A 339 3.84 -12.77 -4.23
C LYS A 339 5.23 -12.16 -4.03
N SER A 340 6.29 -12.84 -4.51
CA SER A 340 7.68 -12.42 -4.27
C SER A 340 7.97 -10.97 -4.68
N GLY A 341 7.37 -10.48 -5.76
CA GLY A 341 7.53 -9.09 -6.22
C GLY A 341 6.84 -8.04 -5.33
N GLN A 342 6.03 -8.46 -4.37
CA GLN A 342 5.32 -7.56 -3.45
C GLN A 342 6.03 -7.44 -2.09
N LEU A 343 6.99 -8.31 -1.80
CA LEU A 343 7.71 -8.31 -0.52
C LEU A 343 8.60 -7.07 -0.40
N ALA A 344 8.57 -6.42 0.77
CA ALA A 344 9.24 -5.14 1.00
C ALA A 344 9.79 -5.03 2.44
N GLY A 345 10.91 -5.71 2.72
CA GLY A 345 11.51 -5.72 4.06
C GLY A 345 10.49 -6.15 5.13
N LEU A 346 10.32 -5.35 6.19
CA LEU A 346 9.29 -5.55 7.21
C LEU A 346 7.92 -4.97 6.82
N LEU A 347 7.83 -4.09 5.81
CA LEU A 347 6.56 -3.48 5.39
C LEU A 347 5.57 -4.51 4.83
N ARG A 348 6.08 -5.52 4.13
CA ARG A 348 5.26 -6.58 3.57
C ARG A 348 5.98 -7.92 3.63
N VAL A 349 5.46 -8.80 4.48
CA VAL A 349 6.05 -10.08 4.86
C VAL A 349 5.05 -11.22 4.69
N ARG A 350 5.51 -12.46 4.73
CA ARG A 350 4.68 -13.67 4.68
C ARG A 350 4.30 -14.23 6.04
N GLY A 351 5.16 -14.04 7.04
CA GLY A 351 4.89 -14.38 8.43
C GLY A 351 4.89 -13.10 9.27
N LEU A 352 3.81 -12.84 10.00
CA LEU A 352 3.61 -11.58 10.71
C LEU A 352 2.83 -11.79 12.01
N ALA A 353 3.13 -10.98 13.02
CA ALA A 353 2.38 -10.94 14.26
C ALA A 353 1.45 -9.72 14.28
N MET A 354 0.16 -9.95 14.57
CA MET A 354 -0.84 -8.90 14.65
C MET A 354 -1.23 -8.61 16.09
N ASN A 355 -1.30 -7.32 16.44
CA ASN A 355 -1.98 -6.83 17.63
C ASN A 355 -3.49 -6.82 17.40
N ASP A 356 -4.09 -7.99 17.38
CA ASP A 356 -5.45 -8.21 16.93
C ASP A 356 -6.43 -8.36 18.09
N ALA A 357 -7.64 -7.81 17.95
CA ALA A 357 -8.73 -8.10 18.85
C ALA A 357 -10.09 -8.06 18.15
N HIS A 358 -11.00 -8.86 18.71
CA HIS A 358 -12.39 -8.97 18.26
C HIS A 358 -13.31 -8.64 19.44
N LEU A 359 -14.11 -7.58 19.27
CA LEU A 359 -15.05 -7.10 20.26
C LEU A 359 -16.44 -7.54 19.83
N TYR A 360 -17.04 -8.43 20.60
CA TYR A 360 -18.40 -8.90 20.38
C TYR A 360 -19.33 -8.01 21.19
N CYS A 361 -20.29 -7.34 20.54
CA CYS A 361 -21.14 -6.36 21.17
C CYS A 361 -22.58 -6.42 20.67
N THR A 362 -23.51 -5.85 21.43
CA THR A 362 -24.87 -5.60 20.98
C THR A 362 -24.89 -4.37 20.05
N GLU A 363 -25.96 -4.17 19.30
CA GLU A 363 -26.08 -3.06 18.35
C GLU A 363 -25.94 -1.69 19.03
N ASP A 364 -26.54 -1.51 20.18
CA ASP A 364 -26.49 -0.25 20.97
C ASP A 364 -25.08 0.05 21.51
N GLN A 365 -24.22 -0.96 21.68
CA GLN A 365 -22.85 -0.81 22.15
C GLN A 365 -21.85 -0.40 21.04
N ILE A 366 -22.20 -0.57 19.75
CA ILE A 366 -21.26 -0.41 18.63
C ILE A 366 -20.58 0.96 18.65
N LYS A 367 -21.35 2.04 18.74
CA LYS A 367 -20.83 3.42 18.68
C LYS A 367 -19.83 3.70 19.80
N ASP A 368 -20.15 3.30 21.02
CA ASP A 368 -19.30 3.53 22.17
C ASP A 368 -18.00 2.70 22.10
N GLU A 369 -18.10 1.45 21.65
CA GLU A 369 -16.92 0.61 21.49
C GLU A 369 -15.99 1.13 20.36
N ILE A 370 -16.55 1.57 19.23
CA ILE A 370 -15.74 2.16 18.15
C ILE A 370 -15.09 3.46 18.62
N LYS A 371 -15.80 4.33 19.37
CA LYS A 371 -15.21 5.57 19.93
C LYS A 371 -14.02 5.27 20.84
N LYS A 372 -14.11 4.23 21.69
CA LYS A 372 -12.98 3.79 22.53
C LYS A 372 -11.80 3.28 21.69
N VAL A 373 -12.07 2.50 20.64
CA VAL A 373 -11.04 2.00 19.75
C VAL A 373 -10.37 3.14 18.98
N VAL A 374 -11.13 4.12 18.47
CA VAL A 374 -10.56 5.32 17.80
C VAL A 374 -9.69 6.13 18.77
N ALA A 375 -10.14 6.31 20.02
CA ALA A 375 -9.34 6.98 21.05
C ALA A 375 -8.05 6.22 21.37
N MET A 376 -8.10 4.89 21.42
CA MET A 376 -6.93 4.02 21.58
C MET A 376 -5.93 4.22 20.43
N HIS A 377 -6.39 4.21 19.17
CA HIS A 377 -5.51 4.44 18.00
C HIS A 377 -4.84 5.81 18.08
N LYS A 378 -5.61 6.86 18.38
CA LYS A 378 -5.06 8.21 18.54
C LYS A 378 -3.97 8.25 19.61
N PHE A 379 -4.23 7.63 20.78
CA PHE A 379 -3.23 7.54 21.85
C PHE A 379 -1.94 6.84 21.40
N TYR A 380 -2.05 5.74 20.64
CA TYR A 380 -0.86 5.06 20.08
C TYR A 380 -0.10 5.97 19.13
N PHE A 381 -0.77 6.61 18.17
CA PHE A 381 -0.10 7.49 17.21
C PHE A 381 0.61 8.67 17.89
N GLU A 382 -0.02 9.29 18.89
CA GLU A 382 0.61 10.35 19.69
C GLU A 382 1.83 9.82 20.46
N LYS A 383 1.70 8.66 21.13
CA LYS A 383 2.80 8.05 21.90
C LYS A 383 4.00 7.71 21.02
N PHE A 384 3.78 7.24 19.81
CA PHE A 384 4.81 6.89 18.85
C PHE A 384 5.19 8.04 17.91
N ARG A 385 4.62 9.24 18.13
CA ARG A 385 4.86 10.45 17.33
C ARG A 385 4.63 10.24 15.83
N MET A 386 3.59 9.51 15.45
CA MET A 386 3.19 9.32 14.07
C MET A 386 2.36 10.52 13.60
N ASP A 387 3.03 11.60 13.17
CA ASP A 387 2.39 12.90 12.91
C ASP A 387 1.64 12.96 11.57
N LYS A 388 1.97 12.07 10.63
CA LYS A 388 1.36 12.03 9.28
C LYS A 388 0.35 10.89 9.21
N ILE A 389 -0.77 11.03 9.90
CA ILE A 389 -1.88 10.07 9.86
C ILE A 389 -3.12 10.78 9.32
N TRP A 390 -3.80 10.17 8.37
CA TRP A 390 -5.14 10.57 7.93
C TRP A 390 -6.07 9.37 7.93
N VAL A 391 -7.37 9.65 7.93
CA VAL A 391 -8.40 8.62 8.06
C VAL A 391 -9.11 8.41 6.74
N ARG A 392 -9.27 7.14 6.36
CA ARG A 392 -10.08 6.70 5.23
C ARG A 392 -11.22 5.83 5.72
N LEU A 393 -12.46 6.21 5.37
CA LEU A 393 -13.62 5.36 5.53
C LEU A 393 -13.80 4.51 4.26
N SER A 394 -13.48 3.23 4.38
CA SER A 394 -13.52 2.28 3.28
C SER A 394 -14.88 1.58 3.23
N LEU A 395 -15.60 1.79 2.15
CA LEU A 395 -16.99 1.40 1.93
C LEU A 395 -17.11 0.19 1.01
N HIS A 396 -18.28 -0.40 0.93
CA HIS A 396 -18.59 -1.42 -0.05
C HIS A 396 -18.76 -0.80 -1.46
N ASP A 397 -18.88 -1.68 -2.44
CA ASP A 397 -19.22 -1.36 -3.82
C ASP A 397 -20.15 -2.45 -4.32
N LYS A 398 -21.41 -2.12 -4.54
CA LYS A 398 -22.45 -3.06 -4.93
C LYS A 398 -22.21 -3.77 -6.26
N ASP A 399 -21.34 -3.20 -7.09
CA ASP A 399 -20.97 -3.78 -8.39
C ASP A 399 -19.85 -4.81 -8.27
N LYS A 400 -19.37 -5.12 -7.04
CA LYS A 400 -18.32 -6.10 -6.77
C LYS A 400 -18.84 -7.28 -5.96
N ASP A 401 -18.76 -8.48 -6.51
CA ASP A 401 -19.23 -9.75 -5.92
C ASP A 401 -18.72 -10.04 -4.51
N LYS A 402 -17.56 -9.47 -4.12
CA LYS A 402 -16.96 -9.73 -2.81
C LYS A 402 -17.80 -9.23 -1.62
N PHE A 403 -18.76 -8.32 -1.84
CA PHE A 403 -19.52 -7.70 -0.76
C PHE A 403 -20.86 -8.37 -0.44
N GLY A 404 -21.33 -9.29 -1.27
CA GLY A 404 -22.62 -9.99 -1.09
C GLY A 404 -23.85 -9.08 -1.18
N ASP A 405 -25.03 -9.64 -0.97
CA ASP A 405 -26.33 -9.02 -1.33
C ASP A 405 -27.04 -8.26 -0.20
N ASN A 406 -26.41 -8.01 0.95
CA ASN A 406 -27.09 -7.37 2.09
C ASN A 406 -26.88 -5.86 2.15
N GLU A 407 -27.38 -5.13 1.15
CA GLU A 407 -27.25 -3.66 1.03
C GLU A 407 -27.72 -2.89 2.28
N GLU A 408 -28.81 -3.32 2.88
CA GLU A 408 -29.38 -2.65 4.06
C GLU A 408 -28.39 -2.62 5.25
N LEU A 409 -27.77 -3.77 5.55
CA LEU A 409 -26.76 -3.85 6.62
C LEU A 409 -25.48 -3.12 6.27
N TRP A 410 -25.08 -3.12 4.99
CA TRP A 410 -23.94 -2.32 4.54
C TRP A 410 -24.17 -0.84 4.80
N LEU A 411 -25.29 -0.27 4.31
CA LEU A 411 -25.62 1.14 4.51
C LEU A 411 -25.78 1.49 5.99
N LYS A 412 -26.39 0.61 6.78
CA LYS A 412 -26.56 0.80 8.23
C LYS A 412 -25.19 0.88 8.92
N THR A 413 -24.30 -0.07 8.67
CA THR A 413 -23.00 -0.12 9.33
C THR A 413 -22.07 0.99 8.86
N GLU A 414 -22.10 1.38 7.60
CA GLU A 414 -21.38 2.54 7.08
C GLU A 414 -21.85 3.85 7.73
N ASN A 415 -23.17 4.02 7.89
CA ASN A 415 -23.70 5.20 8.55
C ASN A 415 -23.32 5.28 10.03
N ILE A 416 -23.26 4.14 10.74
CA ILE A 416 -22.74 4.09 12.11
C ILE A 416 -21.30 4.61 12.15
N LEU A 417 -20.43 4.18 11.23
CA LEU A 417 -19.03 4.66 11.18
C LEU A 417 -18.95 6.16 10.85
N ARG A 418 -19.77 6.67 9.91
CA ARG A 418 -19.85 8.11 9.59
C ARG A 418 -20.25 8.94 10.81
N GLU A 419 -21.26 8.48 11.54
CA GLU A 419 -21.72 9.17 12.75
C GLU A 419 -20.65 9.19 13.84
N VAL A 420 -19.95 8.08 14.07
CA VAL A 420 -18.85 8.03 15.04
C VAL A 420 -17.72 9.00 14.64
N LEU A 421 -17.28 9.03 13.39
CA LEU A 421 -16.22 9.93 12.93
C LEU A 421 -16.65 11.40 13.06
N LYS A 422 -17.92 11.70 12.73
CA LYS A 422 -18.51 13.03 12.91
C LYS A 422 -18.56 13.44 14.38
N ASP A 423 -19.05 12.57 15.27
CA ASP A 423 -19.12 12.82 16.71
C ASP A 423 -17.75 13.11 17.33
N LEU A 424 -16.70 12.50 16.81
CA LEU A 424 -15.33 12.68 17.25
C LEU A 424 -14.59 13.83 16.55
N ASN A 425 -15.25 14.56 15.63
CA ASN A 425 -14.66 15.58 14.77
C ASN A 425 -13.38 15.09 14.04
N VAL A 426 -13.42 13.85 13.54
CA VAL A 426 -12.33 13.28 12.75
C VAL A 426 -12.58 13.60 11.28
N GLU A 427 -11.64 14.28 10.63
CA GLU A 427 -11.64 14.46 9.17
C GLU A 427 -11.29 13.15 8.49
N TYR A 428 -12.04 12.79 7.44
CA TYR A 428 -11.82 11.55 6.69
C TYR A 428 -12.19 11.71 5.22
N GLU A 429 -11.64 10.82 4.38
CA GLU A 429 -12.03 10.62 3.00
C GLU A 429 -12.78 9.29 2.84
N GLU A 430 -13.75 9.22 1.92
CA GLU A 430 -14.46 7.98 1.60
C GLU A 430 -13.83 7.29 0.38
N ALA A 431 -13.68 5.96 0.47
CA ALA A 431 -13.17 5.13 -0.62
C ALA A 431 -14.12 3.97 -0.91
N GLN A 432 -14.79 4.02 -2.06
CA GLN A 432 -15.70 2.98 -2.53
C GLN A 432 -14.94 1.71 -2.91
N GLY A 433 -15.50 0.55 -2.54
CA GLY A 433 -14.95 -0.75 -2.92
C GLY A 433 -13.70 -1.19 -2.17
N GLU A 434 -13.29 -0.43 -1.14
CA GLU A 434 -12.12 -0.74 -0.28
C GLU A 434 -12.52 -1.45 1.03
N GLY A 435 -13.81 -1.57 1.34
CA GLY A 435 -14.33 -2.29 2.51
C GLY A 435 -13.81 -3.74 2.60
N ALA A 436 -13.84 -4.33 3.78
CA ALA A 436 -13.63 -5.77 3.95
C ALA A 436 -14.82 -6.56 3.40
N PHE A 437 -14.64 -7.83 3.07
CA PHE A 437 -15.75 -8.64 2.54
C PHE A 437 -16.86 -8.92 3.57
N TYR A 438 -16.64 -8.55 4.83
CA TYR A 438 -17.56 -8.75 5.95
C TYR A 438 -18.10 -7.45 6.57
N GLY A 439 -17.62 -6.29 6.13
CA GLY A 439 -18.10 -5.01 6.63
C GLY A 439 -17.22 -3.80 6.28
N PRO A 440 -17.72 -2.59 6.55
CA PRO A 440 -16.97 -1.35 6.32
C PRO A 440 -15.85 -1.19 7.34
N LYS A 441 -14.86 -0.31 7.01
CA LYS A 441 -13.70 -0.11 7.87
C LYS A 441 -13.21 1.33 7.90
N ILE A 442 -12.65 1.72 9.03
CA ILE A 442 -11.87 2.92 9.22
C ILE A 442 -10.40 2.53 9.11
N ASP A 443 -9.72 3.00 8.08
CA ASP A 443 -8.30 2.78 7.86
C ASP A 443 -7.51 4.03 8.24
N TYR A 444 -6.46 3.86 9.03
CA TYR A 444 -5.50 4.91 9.35
C TYR A 444 -4.33 4.80 8.38
N GLN A 445 -4.24 5.79 7.50
CA GLN A 445 -3.22 5.84 6.47
C GLN A 445 -2.03 6.68 6.94
N THR A 446 -0.84 6.32 6.47
CA THR A 446 0.40 7.07 6.68
C THR A 446 1.24 7.05 5.41
N GLU A 447 2.27 7.87 5.37
CA GLU A 447 3.30 7.77 4.34
C GLU A 447 4.56 7.14 4.91
N ASN A 448 5.11 6.15 4.21
CA ASN A 448 6.45 5.67 4.50
C ASN A 448 7.49 6.72 4.09
N VAL A 449 8.77 6.51 4.42
CA VAL A 449 9.86 7.46 4.10
C VAL A 449 10.02 7.77 2.61
N LEU A 450 9.51 6.91 1.73
CA LEU A 450 9.53 7.11 0.27
C LEU A 450 8.28 7.84 -0.24
N GLY A 451 7.40 8.33 0.64
CA GLY A 451 6.16 9.01 0.30
C GLY A 451 5.07 8.09 -0.26
N ARG A 452 5.17 6.78 -0.04
CA ARG A 452 4.12 5.82 -0.41
C ARG A 452 3.11 5.70 0.71
N GLU A 453 1.85 5.67 0.32
CA GLU A 453 0.76 5.42 1.25
C GLU A 453 0.79 3.98 1.78
N GLU A 454 0.65 3.85 3.10
CA GLU A 454 0.60 2.59 3.82
C GLU A 454 -0.50 2.64 4.88
N THR A 455 -1.23 1.54 5.05
CA THR A 455 -2.19 1.43 6.15
C THR A 455 -1.46 1.06 7.44
N ALA A 456 -1.47 1.96 8.41
CA ALA A 456 -0.83 1.77 9.71
C ALA A 456 -1.70 0.93 10.66
N ALA A 457 -3.00 1.19 10.69
CA ALA A 457 -3.96 0.53 11.59
C ALA A 457 -5.37 0.50 10.97
N THR A 458 -6.27 -0.31 11.53
CA THR A 458 -7.63 -0.45 11.03
C THR A 458 -8.62 -0.74 12.16
N VAL A 459 -9.86 -0.28 11.98
CA VAL A 459 -11.06 -0.67 12.74
C VAL A 459 -12.11 -1.12 11.74
N GLN A 460 -12.69 -2.29 11.92
CA GLN A 460 -13.63 -2.88 10.96
C GLN A 460 -14.90 -3.31 11.69
N LEU A 461 -16.07 -3.00 11.14
CA LEU A 461 -17.35 -3.38 11.72
C LEU A 461 -17.95 -4.54 10.91
N ASP A 462 -17.88 -5.74 11.47
CA ASP A 462 -18.32 -6.98 10.86
C ASP A 462 -19.75 -7.34 11.30
N PHE A 463 -20.64 -7.46 10.36
CA PHE A 463 -22.02 -7.91 10.55
C PHE A 463 -22.29 -9.26 9.86
N LEU A 464 -21.35 -9.75 9.06
CA LEU A 464 -21.54 -10.92 8.22
C LEU A 464 -21.07 -12.22 8.90
N SER A 465 -19.92 -12.18 9.59
CA SER A 465 -19.39 -13.35 10.30
C SER A 465 -20.37 -13.90 11.36
N PRO A 466 -21.08 -13.08 12.15
CA PRO A 466 -22.08 -13.61 13.07
C PRO A 466 -23.17 -14.43 12.41
N THR A 467 -23.53 -14.09 11.18
CA THR A 467 -24.52 -14.84 10.41
C THR A 467 -23.93 -16.14 9.85
N ARG A 468 -22.72 -16.10 9.31
CA ARG A 468 -22.04 -17.29 8.75
C ARG A 468 -21.75 -18.37 9.80
N PHE A 469 -21.34 -17.93 11.01
CA PHE A 469 -21.03 -18.81 12.13
C PHE A 469 -22.26 -19.14 12.99
N GLU A 470 -23.44 -18.62 12.67
CA GLU A 470 -24.66 -18.76 13.49
C GLU A 470 -24.45 -18.34 14.96
N MET A 471 -23.69 -17.26 15.18
CA MET A 471 -23.39 -16.77 16.51
C MET A 471 -24.62 -16.15 17.15
N GLU A 472 -24.85 -16.44 18.44
CA GLU A 472 -25.97 -15.94 19.19
C GLU A 472 -25.55 -15.51 20.61
N TYR A 473 -26.31 -14.59 21.20
CA TYR A 473 -26.36 -14.31 22.61
C TYR A 473 -27.81 -14.22 23.08
N VAL A 474 -28.05 -14.49 24.37
CA VAL A 474 -29.37 -14.33 24.99
C VAL A 474 -29.50 -12.86 25.43
N ALA A 475 -30.47 -12.15 24.85
CA ALA A 475 -30.81 -10.77 25.17
C ALA A 475 -31.54 -10.64 26.50
N ALA A 476 -31.79 -9.41 26.97
CA ALA A 476 -32.45 -9.14 28.26
C ALA A 476 -33.89 -9.66 28.34
N ASP A 477 -34.57 -9.72 27.20
CA ASP A 477 -35.94 -10.25 27.05
C ASP A 477 -35.97 -11.80 26.87
N GLY A 478 -34.82 -12.46 26.92
CA GLY A 478 -34.71 -13.90 26.73
C GLY A 478 -34.65 -14.36 25.28
N THR A 479 -34.74 -13.46 24.32
CA THR A 479 -34.60 -13.81 22.88
C THR A 479 -33.15 -14.03 22.49
N LYS A 480 -32.93 -14.81 21.45
CA LYS A 480 -31.60 -15.01 20.84
C LYS A 480 -31.36 -13.96 19.78
N GLN A 481 -30.23 -13.27 19.87
CA GLN A 481 -29.81 -12.23 18.95
C GLN A 481 -28.39 -12.47 18.47
N LYS A 482 -28.05 -11.95 17.28
CA LYS A 482 -26.70 -12.00 16.72
C LYS A 482 -25.87 -10.82 17.23
N PRO A 483 -24.62 -11.03 17.68
CA PRO A 483 -23.73 -9.93 18.01
C PRO A 483 -23.24 -9.22 16.75
N PHE A 484 -22.76 -8.00 16.89
CA PHE A 484 -21.86 -7.34 15.95
C PHE A 484 -20.41 -7.59 16.40
N ILE A 485 -19.46 -7.56 15.47
CA ILE A 485 -18.06 -7.76 15.78
C ILE A 485 -17.26 -6.55 15.31
N ILE A 486 -16.45 -5.99 16.20
CA ILE A 486 -15.49 -4.94 15.85
C ILE A 486 -14.11 -5.59 15.84
N HIS A 487 -13.45 -5.58 14.69
CA HIS A 487 -12.06 -5.99 14.53
C HIS A 487 -11.17 -4.76 14.68
N ARG A 488 -10.09 -4.85 15.44
CA ARG A 488 -9.14 -3.74 15.57
C ARG A 488 -7.70 -4.24 15.67
N ALA A 489 -6.79 -3.49 15.08
CA ALA A 489 -5.35 -3.72 15.14
C ALA A 489 -4.61 -2.37 15.19
N PRO A 490 -4.46 -1.74 16.38
CA PRO A 490 -3.89 -0.40 16.51
C PRO A 490 -2.41 -0.32 16.18
N LEU A 491 -1.66 -1.39 16.34
CA LEU A 491 -0.29 -1.52 15.87
C LEU A 491 -0.21 -2.22 14.49
N GLY A 492 -1.36 -2.58 13.89
CA GLY A 492 -1.40 -3.39 12.69
C GLY A 492 -0.60 -4.69 12.86
N THR A 493 0.46 -4.86 12.09
CA THR A 493 1.44 -5.93 12.27
C THR A 493 2.71 -5.39 12.93
N HIS A 494 3.33 -6.16 13.83
CA HIS A 494 4.58 -5.74 14.47
C HIS A 494 5.66 -5.41 13.45
N GLU A 495 5.78 -6.22 12.41
CA GLU A 495 6.77 -6.04 11.36
C GLU A 495 6.64 -4.67 10.71
N ARG A 496 5.44 -4.35 10.21
CA ARG A 496 5.16 -3.06 9.54
C ARG A 496 5.28 -1.90 10.51
N PHE A 497 4.75 -2.03 11.72
CA PHE A 497 4.81 -0.95 12.70
C PHE A 497 6.24 -0.63 13.13
N ILE A 498 7.05 -1.67 13.40
CA ILE A 498 8.48 -1.50 13.73
C ILE A 498 9.24 -0.88 12.56
N SER A 499 8.91 -1.21 11.29
CA SER A 499 9.53 -0.53 10.15
C SER A 499 9.26 0.98 10.17
N PHE A 500 8.02 1.40 10.47
CA PHE A 500 7.69 2.83 10.63
C PHE A 500 8.49 3.48 11.76
N LEU A 501 8.68 2.78 12.89
CA LEU A 501 9.46 3.30 14.01
C LEU A 501 10.95 3.44 13.67
N ILE A 502 11.54 2.45 12.98
CA ILE A 502 12.92 2.52 12.50
C ILE A 502 13.11 3.74 11.58
N GLU A 503 12.23 3.89 10.59
CA GLU A 503 12.29 4.96 9.62
C GLU A 503 12.02 6.33 10.26
N ARG A 504 11.07 6.40 11.18
CA ARG A 504 10.71 7.64 11.89
C ARG A 504 11.85 8.17 12.74
N TRP A 505 12.44 7.32 13.55
CA TRP A 505 13.49 7.73 14.49
C TRP A 505 14.92 7.55 13.95
N GLY A 506 15.09 6.95 12.77
CA GLY A 506 16.41 6.70 12.20
C GLY A 506 17.29 5.84 13.11
N GLY A 507 16.67 4.93 13.89
CA GLY A 507 17.33 4.07 14.86
C GLY A 507 17.53 4.68 16.25
N ALA A 508 17.29 5.99 16.45
CA ALA A 508 17.37 6.67 17.75
C ALA A 508 16.06 6.52 18.55
N PHE A 509 15.73 5.30 18.94
CA PHE A 509 14.51 4.98 19.68
C PHE A 509 14.43 5.70 21.02
N PRO A 510 13.21 6.02 21.52
CA PRO A 510 13.04 6.50 22.88
C PRO A 510 13.55 5.47 23.88
N THR A 511 14.12 5.93 25.01
CA THR A 511 14.82 5.07 25.98
C THR A 511 14.05 3.82 26.39
N TRP A 512 12.73 3.94 26.61
CA TRP A 512 11.89 2.81 27.02
C TRP A 512 11.74 1.71 25.94
N LEU A 513 11.99 2.05 24.66
CA LEU A 513 11.88 1.14 23.52
C LEU A 513 13.27 0.76 22.97
N ALA A 514 14.34 1.48 23.40
CA ALA A 514 15.68 1.22 22.90
C ALA A 514 16.19 -0.15 23.39
N PRO A 515 16.77 -0.98 22.51
CA PRO A 515 17.37 -2.26 22.93
C PRO A 515 18.47 -2.10 23.98
N ILE A 516 19.23 -1.00 23.87
CA ILE A 516 20.27 -0.64 24.82
C ILE A 516 19.94 0.76 25.34
N GLN A 517 19.55 0.87 26.61
CA GLN A 517 19.20 2.15 27.24
C GLN A 517 20.44 2.94 27.65
N VAL A 518 21.47 2.25 28.16
CA VAL A 518 22.72 2.85 28.63
C VAL A 518 23.89 2.00 28.20
N LYS A 519 24.93 2.62 27.68
CA LYS A 519 26.20 1.97 27.36
C LYS A 519 27.33 2.68 28.10
N ILE A 520 28.05 1.96 28.96
CA ILE A 520 29.22 2.45 29.67
C ILE A 520 30.45 2.14 28.82
N VAL A 521 31.21 3.19 28.47
CA VAL A 521 32.41 3.05 27.64
C VAL A 521 33.59 3.55 28.45
N PRO A 522 34.44 2.66 28.99
CA PRO A 522 35.67 3.07 29.67
C PRO A 522 36.66 3.70 28.67
N VAL A 523 37.35 4.72 29.06
CA VAL A 523 38.36 5.43 28.22
C VAL A 523 39.67 4.65 28.13
N ALA A 524 39.96 3.75 29.07
CA ALA A 524 41.11 2.85 29.08
C ALA A 524 40.76 1.58 29.90
N ASP A 525 41.53 0.52 29.69
CA ASP A 525 41.30 -0.80 30.33
C ASP A 525 41.41 -0.71 31.88
N ASP A 526 42.20 0.21 32.42
CA ASP A 526 42.33 0.44 33.87
C ASP A 526 41.01 0.83 34.53
N PHE A 527 40.03 1.35 33.78
CA PHE A 527 38.71 1.74 34.27
C PHE A 527 37.64 0.62 34.10
N LEU A 528 37.99 -0.52 33.49
CA LEU A 528 37.07 -1.65 33.34
C LEU A 528 36.47 -2.13 34.67
N PRO A 529 37.27 -2.36 35.75
CA PRO A 529 36.74 -2.82 37.04
C PRO A 529 35.75 -1.82 37.68
N TYR A 530 35.88 -0.53 37.39
CA TYR A 530 34.92 0.48 37.83
C TYR A 530 33.66 0.47 36.95
N ALA A 531 33.82 0.38 35.65
CA ALA A 531 32.69 0.31 34.71
C ALA A 531 31.80 -0.92 34.96
N GLU A 532 32.40 -2.06 35.37
CA GLU A 532 31.67 -3.30 35.70
C GLU A 532 30.87 -3.20 37.01
N LYS A 533 31.16 -2.24 37.87
CA LYS A 533 30.44 -2.00 39.14
C LYS A 533 29.22 -1.11 38.98
N ILE A 534 29.14 -0.35 37.90
CA ILE A 534 28.04 0.56 37.61
C ILE A 534 26.91 -0.20 36.94
#